data_95b67abb3f98bd1e48cb66c4e66c48e4
#
_entry.id   95b67abb3f98bd1e48cb66c4e66c48e4
#
_cell.length_a   1.000
_cell.length_b   1.000
_cell.length_c   1.000
_cell.angle_alpha   90.00
_cell.angle_beta   90.00
_cell.angle_gamma   90.00
#
_symmetry.space_group_name_H-M   'P 1'
#
loop_
_entity.id
_entity.type
_entity.pdbx_description
1 polymer ?
#
loop_
_entity_poly.entity_id
_entity_poly.type
_entity_poly.pdbx_seq_one_letter_code
_entity_poly.pdbx_strand_id
1 'polypeptide(L)'
;MRDTGLLKRRITFESFLCGTPARDYVYQSTPYEMQIQQAAQAIADADCVLIGAGAGMSAAAGAQYGGDFFEKNFGEFQRKYGNGPYMHDMYSAGFYPYPDEESYWGYWSKQAVLGGIKLDVTPLHRKLLDGLCGKDVFVLSTNADGQFVKAGLPQEKIFCTQGDYFHIQCAHACHDKTYDATDMFLQMDQARRDCKIPKYMVPRCPVCGGSMDMNLRKDGYFVQDSAWYEAERNFSEFVTNAMDGKLVLLELGVGFNTPTIIRFPFERMTREHDNITLIRLNLDQAVIPESLGSRVIGINADMADSINDIFH
;
A
#
# COMPACT_ATOMS: atom_id res chain seq x y z
N MET A 1 10.96 -18.34 20.34
CA MET A 1 11.28 -18.70 18.94
C MET A 1 9.97 -18.58 18.15
N ARG A 2 9.78 -17.51 17.38
CA ARG A 2 8.63 -17.42 16.49
C ARG A 2 8.83 -18.41 15.35
N ASP A 3 7.78 -19.14 14.99
CA ASP A 3 7.83 -20.16 13.94
C ASP A 3 8.15 -19.51 12.58
N THR A 4 9.42 -19.59 12.18
CA THR A 4 9.90 -19.10 10.88
C THR A 4 9.51 -20.02 9.71
N GLY A 5 8.82 -21.14 10.00
CA GLY A 5 8.50 -22.16 9.00
C GLY A 5 7.55 -21.67 7.90
N LEU A 6 6.54 -20.88 8.29
CA LEU A 6 5.58 -20.30 7.33
C LEU A 6 6.22 -19.20 6.49
N LEU A 7 7.06 -18.38 7.11
CA LEU A 7 7.85 -17.35 6.47
C LEU A 7 8.82 -17.96 5.44
N LYS A 8 9.56 -19.01 5.83
CA LYS A 8 10.49 -19.71 4.95
C LYS A 8 9.81 -20.32 3.70
N ARG A 9 8.58 -20.84 3.84
CA ARG A 9 7.82 -21.36 2.70
C ARG A 9 7.41 -20.28 1.70
N ARG A 10 6.99 -19.10 2.18
CA ARG A 10 6.66 -17.95 1.33
C ARG A 10 7.90 -17.39 0.65
N ILE A 11 8.98 -17.17 1.40
CA ILE A 11 10.24 -16.64 0.88
C ILE A 11 10.84 -17.54 -0.21
N THR A 12 10.63 -18.87 -0.19
CA THR A 12 11.25 -19.78 -1.14
C THR A 12 10.88 -19.50 -2.60
N PHE A 13 9.62 -19.24 -2.89
CA PHE A 13 9.20 -18.87 -4.25
C PHE A 13 9.63 -17.46 -4.62
N GLU A 14 9.48 -16.54 -3.71
CA GLU A 14 9.75 -15.11 -3.88
C GLU A 14 11.25 -14.82 -3.96
N SER A 15 12.07 -15.55 -3.17
CA SER A 15 13.53 -15.48 -3.23
C SER A 15 14.09 -15.88 -4.58
N PHE A 16 13.42 -16.78 -5.29
CA PHE A 16 13.81 -17.15 -6.65
C PHE A 16 13.75 -15.94 -7.60
N LEU A 17 12.76 -15.05 -7.42
CA LEU A 17 12.58 -13.86 -8.25
C LEU A 17 13.64 -12.78 -7.99
N CYS A 18 14.17 -12.70 -6.78
CA CYS A 18 15.21 -11.72 -6.41
C CYS A 18 16.61 -12.32 -6.26
N GLY A 19 16.75 -13.63 -6.42
CA GLY A 19 18.02 -14.34 -6.30
C GLY A 19 18.54 -14.51 -4.86
N THR A 20 17.72 -14.21 -3.83
CA THR A 20 18.10 -14.41 -2.42
C THR A 20 17.44 -15.69 -1.87
N PRO A 21 18.19 -16.72 -1.50
CA PRO A 21 17.63 -17.94 -0.90
C PRO A 21 16.93 -17.64 0.44
N ALA A 22 15.84 -18.34 0.75
CA ALA A 22 15.07 -18.15 1.97
C ALA A 22 15.92 -18.30 3.26
N ARG A 23 16.93 -19.17 3.24
CA ARG A 23 17.86 -19.40 4.37
C ARG A 23 18.74 -18.18 4.68
N ASP A 24 18.92 -17.27 3.74
CA ASP A 24 19.79 -16.12 3.82
C ASP A 24 19.06 -14.88 4.36
N TYR A 25 17.76 -15.01 4.66
CA TYR A 25 17.00 -13.98 5.36
C TYR A 25 17.10 -14.18 6.88
N VAL A 26 17.50 -13.13 7.57
CA VAL A 26 17.68 -13.14 9.02
C VAL A 26 16.95 -11.95 9.67
N TYR A 27 16.55 -12.14 10.94
CA TYR A 27 16.24 -11.01 11.81
C TYR A 27 17.54 -10.41 12.32
N GLN A 28 17.65 -9.10 12.28
CA GLN A 28 18.81 -8.41 12.79
C GLN A 28 18.88 -8.54 14.33
N SER A 29 20.04 -8.90 14.87
CA SER A 29 20.26 -9.10 16.32
C SER A 29 20.66 -7.81 17.05
N THR A 30 20.87 -6.72 16.33
CA THR A 30 21.18 -5.40 16.91
C THR A 30 20.05 -4.95 17.84
N PRO A 31 20.35 -4.43 19.05
CA PRO A 31 19.33 -3.89 19.95
C PRO A 31 18.49 -2.79 19.32
N TYR A 32 17.21 -2.73 19.69
CA TYR A 32 16.22 -1.81 19.12
C TYR A 32 16.71 -0.34 19.15
N GLU A 33 17.22 0.13 20.30
CA GLU A 33 17.68 1.50 20.46
C GLU A 33 18.85 1.84 19.51
N MET A 34 19.72 0.87 19.24
CA MET A 34 20.80 1.04 18.26
C MET A 34 20.27 1.05 16.84
N GLN A 35 19.26 0.23 16.51
CA GLN A 35 18.62 0.23 15.21
C GLN A 35 17.94 1.58 14.94
N ILE A 36 17.22 2.14 15.92
CA ILE A 36 16.60 3.47 15.85
C ILE A 36 17.66 4.55 15.61
N GLN A 37 18.75 4.56 16.38
CA GLN A 37 19.84 5.53 16.21
C GLN A 37 20.48 5.42 14.82
N GLN A 38 20.72 4.21 14.33
CA GLN A 38 21.27 3.97 13.00
C GLN A 38 20.31 4.45 11.90
N ALA A 39 19.00 4.19 12.05
CA ALA A 39 17.98 4.63 11.11
C ALA A 39 17.85 6.15 11.08
N ALA A 40 17.81 6.80 12.25
CA ALA A 40 17.76 8.25 12.37
C ALA A 40 19.00 8.90 11.75
N GLN A 41 20.20 8.36 12.01
CA GLN A 41 21.44 8.86 11.42
C GLN A 41 21.46 8.68 9.90
N ALA A 42 21.06 7.51 9.39
CA ALA A 42 21.00 7.26 7.96
C ALA A 42 20.05 8.23 7.24
N ILE A 43 18.89 8.51 7.84
CA ILE A 43 17.93 9.51 7.31
C ILE A 43 18.51 10.93 7.38
N ALA A 44 19.18 11.29 8.50
CA ALA A 44 19.79 12.60 8.64
C ALA A 44 20.85 12.86 7.56
N ASP A 45 21.67 11.84 7.27
CA ASP A 45 22.77 11.90 6.29
C ASP A 45 22.30 11.77 4.82
N ALA A 46 21.06 11.35 4.59
CA ALA A 46 20.52 11.14 3.25
C ALA A 46 20.27 12.46 2.52
N ASP A 47 20.54 12.48 1.22
CA ASP A 47 20.11 13.56 0.32
C ASP A 47 18.65 13.36 -0.11
N CYS A 48 18.26 12.10 -0.38
CA CYS A 48 16.94 11.71 -0.83
C CYS A 48 16.39 10.54 0.00
N VAL A 49 15.06 10.47 0.12
CA VAL A 49 14.35 9.35 0.76
C VAL A 49 13.26 8.82 -0.16
N LEU A 50 13.38 7.55 -0.56
CA LEU A 50 12.32 6.83 -1.25
C LEU A 50 11.54 5.98 -0.26
N ILE A 51 10.30 6.36 -0.01
CA ILE A 51 9.40 5.59 0.85
C ILE A 51 8.73 4.50 0.02
N GLY A 52 8.81 3.26 0.49
CA GLY A 52 8.04 2.12 -0.01
C GLY A 52 6.94 1.73 0.97
N ALA A 53 5.68 2.06 0.68
CA ALA A 53 4.58 1.86 1.62
C ALA A 53 3.67 0.69 1.22
N GLY A 54 3.50 -0.27 2.13
CA GLY A 54 2.55 -1.37 2.02
C GLY A 54 1.42 -1.29 3.05
N ALA A 55 0.51 -2.26 3.04
CA ALA A 55 -0.68 -2.30 3.89
C ALA A 55 -0.38 -2.20 5.40
N GLY A 56 0.81 -2.66 5.83
CA GLY A 56 1.26 -2.54 7.22
C GLY A 56 1.41 -1.09 7.68
N MET A 57 1.69 -0.12 6.77
CA MET A 57 1.74 1.30 7.12
C MET A 57 0.35 1.82 7.51
N SER A 58 -0.68 1.49 6.74
CA SER A 58 -2.06 1.88 7.07
C SER A 58 -2.55 1.17 8.34
N ALA A 59 -2.19 -0.11 8.53
CA ALA A 59 -2.54 -0.86 9.73
C ALA A 59 -1.89 -0.26 10.99
N ALA A 60 -0.61 0.09 10.95
CA ALA A 60 0.11 0.76 12.05
C ALA A 60 -0.49 2.16 12.35
N ALA A 61 -1.01 2.82 11.32
CA ALA A 61 -1.72 4.09 11.46
C ALA A 61 -3.16 3.95 12.00
N GLY A 62 -3.58 2.74 12.37
CA GLY A 62 -4.88 2.45 12.96
C GLY A 62 -5.97 2.01 11.98
N ALA A 63 -5.64 1.80 10.70
CA ALA A 63 -6.61 1.26 9.76
C ALA A 63 -6.99 -0.18 10.14
N GLN A 64 -8.30 -0.41 10.22
CA GLN A 64 -8.86 -1.72 10.54
C GLN A 64 -9.61 -2.25 9.32
N TYR A 65 -9.31 -3.47 8.93
CA TYR A 65 -9.89 -4.10 7.73
C TYR A 65 -10.82 -5.27 8.06
N GLY A 66 -10.69 -5.86 9.24
CA GLY A 66 -11.41 -7.07 9.67
C GLY A 66 -11.94 -6.99 11.11
N GLY A 67 -12.30 -8.14 11.67
CA GLY A 67 -12.79 -8.26 13.06
C GLY A 67 -14.00 -7.38 13.36
N ASP A 68 -14.05 -6.83 14.58
CA ASP A 68 -15.15 -5.98 15.07
C ASP A 68 -15.43 -4.78 14.14
N PHE A 69 -14.42 -4.21 13.53
CA PHE A 69 -14.60 -3.10 12.57
C PHE A 69 -15.41 -3.55 11.36
N PHE A 70 -15.06 -4.71 10.79
CA PHE A 70 -15.77 -5.25 9.64
C PHE A 70 -17.21 -5.63 10.01
N GLU A 71 -17.41 -6.31 11.13
CA GLU A 71 -18.73 -6.66 11.65
C GLU A 71 -19.61 -5.41 11.86
N LYS A 72 -19.07 -4.39 12.49
CA LYS A 72 -19.78 -3.13 12.74
C LYS A 72 -20.17 -2.41 11.46
N ASN A 73 -19.26 -2.34 10.49
CA ASN A 73 -19.47 -1.54 9.29
C ASN A 73 -20.06 -2.33 8.12
N PHE A 74 -19.75 -3.62 8.01
CA PHE A 74 -20.16 -4.49 6.90
C PHE A 74 -20.99 -5.69 7.32
N GLY A 75 -21.44 -5.75 8.58
CA GLY A 75 -22.23 -6.85 9.10
C GLY A 75 -23.56 -7.08 8.34
N GLU A 76 -24.12 -6.07 7.68
CA GLU A 76 -25.25 -6.23 6.77
C GLU A 76 -24.93 -7.10 5.56
N PHE A 77 -23.69 -6.96 5.01
CA PHE A 77 -23.19 -7.79 3.92
C PHE A 77 -22.90 -9.22 4.39
N GLN A 78 -22.31 -9.39 5.59
CA GLN A 78 -22.13 -10.71 6.18
C GLN A 78 -23.45 -11.46 6.36
N ARG A 79 -24.48 -10.80 6.93
CA ARG A 79 -25.79 -11.40 7.11
C ARG A 79 -26.45 -11.80 5.79
N LYS A 80 -26.25 -10.99 4.75
CA LYS A 80 -26.90 -11.21 3.45
C LYS A 80 -26.17 -12.23 2.58
N TYR A 81 -24.83 -12.18 2.57
CA TYR A 81 -24.01 -12.98 1.66
C TYR A 81 -23.24 -14.11 2.36
N GLY A 82 -23.39 -14.24 3.67
CA GLY A 82 -22.82 -15.31 4.48
C GLY A 82 -21.40 -15.04 4.98
N ASN A 83 -20.95 -15.90 5.90
CA ASN A 83 -19.63 -15.83 6.55
C ASN A 83 -18.58 -16.70 5.86
N GLY A 84 -18.71 -16.94 4.57
CA GLY A 84 -17.76 -17.73 3.80
C GLY A 84 -16.38 -17.05 3.70
N PRO A 85 -15.48 -17.59 2.90
CA PRO A 85 -14.09 -17.13 2.82
C PRO A 85 -13.94 -15.66 2.37
N TYR A 86 -15.01 -15.02 1.91
CA TYR A 86 -14.99 -13.64 1.44
C TYR A 86 -15.46 -12.62 2.48
N MET A 87 -16.41 -12.97 3.37
CA MET A 87 -17.10 -11.98 4.21
C MET A 87 -16.52 -11.90 5.64
N HIS A 88 -15.19 -11.77 5.76
CA HIS A 88 -14.50 -11.67 7.05
C HIS A 88 -13.62 -10.42 7.18
N ASP A 89 -13.26 -9.78 6.08
CA ASP A 89 -12.55 -8.50 6.04
C ASP A 89 -12.86 -7.72 4.75
N MET A 90 -12.47 -6.45 4.73
CA MET A 90 -12.73 -5.55 3.58
C MET A 90 -12.02 -6.03 2.29
N TYR A 91 -10.83 -6.61 2.39
CA TYR A 91 -10.09 -7.07 1.23
C TYR A 91 -10.79 -8.28 0.60
N SER A 92 -11.07 -9.31 1.40
CA SER A 92 -11.71 -10.54 0.93
C SER A 92 -13.11 -10.28 0.39
N ALA A 93 -13.89 -9.39 1.02
CA ALA A 93 -15.23 -9.05 0.57
C ALA A 93 -15.24 -8.28 -0.76
N GLY A 94 -14.16 -7.59 -1.11
CA GLY A 94 -13.98 -6.98 -2.43
C GLY A 94 -13.92 -7.99 -3.58
N PHE A 95 -13.55 -9.25 -3.29
CA PHE A 95 -13.50 -10.35 -4.27
C PHE A 95 -14.75 -11.25 -4.24
N TYR A 96 -15.75 -10.92 -3.41
CA TYR A 96 -17.00 -11.68 -3.41
C TYR A 96 -17.71 -11.57 -4.76
N PRO A 97 -18.21 -12.69 -5.35
CA PRO A 97 -18.94 -12.68 -6.62
C PRO A 97 -20.37 -12.17 -6.40
N TYR A 98 -20.52 -10.87 -6.28
CA TYR A 98 -21.83 -10.24 -6.06
C TYR A 98 -22.82 -10.63 -7.16
N PRO A 99 -24.10 -10.92 -6.81
CA PRO A 99 -25.08 -11.46 -7.76
C PRO A 99 -25.51 -10.47 -8.84
N ASP A 100 -25.34 -9.18 -8.60
CA ASP A 100 -25.68 -8.10 -9.53
C ASP A 100 -24.82 -6.85 -9.28
N GLU A 101 -24.83 -5.93 -10.24
CA GLU A 101 -24.04 -4.70 -10.17
C GLU A 101 -24.50 -3.77 -9.04
N GLU A 102 -25.81 -3.76 -8.71
CA GLU A 102 -26.35 -2.98 -7.61
C GLU A 102 -25.74 -3.39 -6.27
N SER A 103 -25.52 -4.69 -6.06
CA SER A 103 -24.85 -5.24 -4.88
C SER A 103 -23.36 -4.97 -4.89
N TYR A 104 -22.70 -5.14 -6.04
CA TYR A 104 -21.29 -4.85 -6.24
C TYR A 104 -20.97 -3.41 -5.87
N TRP A 105 -21.68 -2.46 -6.45
CA TRP A 105 -21.51 -1.04 -6.16
C TRP A 105 -22.00 -0.64 -4.77
N GLY A 106 -22.95 -1.38 -4.22
CA GLY A 106 -23.38 -1.24 -2.84
C GLY A 106 -22.25 -1.51 -1.85
N TYR A 107 -21.43 -2.51 -2.14
CA TYR A 107 -20.23 -2.83 -1.36
C TYR A 107 -19.10 -1.83 -1.60
N TRP A 108 -18.71 -1.64 -2.87
CA TRP A 108 -17.53 -0.84 -3.21
C TRP A 108 -17.69 0.65 -2.86
N SER A 109 -18.88 1.22 -3.02
CA SER A 109 -19.12 2.59 -2.58
C SER A 109 -18.91 2.76 -1.07
N LYS A 110 -19.37 1.81 -0.26
CA LYS A 110 -19.13 1.83 1.18
C LYS A 110 -17.64 1.66 1.52
N GLN A 111 -16.95 0.74 0.87
CA GLN A 111 -15.53 0.53 1.09
C GLN A 111 -14.72 1.77 0.70
N ALA A 112 -14.98 2.36 -0.46
CA ALA A 112 -14.30 3.57 -0.91
C ALA A 112 -14.54 4.75 0.04
N VAL A 113 -15.77 4.93 0.52
CA VAL A 113 -16.10 5.99 1.48
C VAL A 113 -15.38 5.80 2.81
N LEU A 114 -15.40 4.59 3.39
CA LEU A 114 -14.79 4.32 4.68
C LEU A 114 -13.27 4.15 4.63
N GLY A 115 -12.75 3.51 3.59
CA GLY A 115 -11.33 3.19 3.45
C GLY A 115 -10.50 4.28 2.76
N GLY A 116 -11.14 5.26 2.15
CA GLY A 116 -10.49 6.34 1.42
C GLY A 116 -11.15 7.70 1.66
N ILE A 117 -12.32 7.93 1.07
CA ILE A 117 -12.89 9.28 0.91
C ILE A 117 -13.08 10.01 2.25
N LYS A 118 -13.74 9.38 3.22
CA LYS A 118 -14.00 9.93 4.57
C LYS A 118 -12.95 9.52 5.61
N LEU A 119 -11.92 8.79 5.20
CA LEU A 119 -10.84 8.45 6.11
C LEU A 119 -10.01 9.71 6.38
N ASP A 120 -9.98 10.16 7.62
CA ASP A 120 -9.13 11.28 8.03
C ASP A 120 -7.65 10.95 7.87
N VAL A 121 -6.84 11.98 7.65
CA VAL A 121 -5.39 11.80 7.62
C VAL A 121 -4.90 11.37 9.00
N THR A 122 -4.11 10.32 9.02
CA THR A 122 -3.60 9.77 10.28
C THR A 122 -2.44 10.58 10.84
N PRO A 123 -2.32 10.68 12.17
CA PRO A 123 -1.17 11.34 12.81
C PRO A 123 0.17 10.73 12.39
N LEU A 124 0.20 9.40 12.14
CA LEU A 124 1.42 8.69 11.77
C LEU A 124 1.96 9.13 10.40
N HIS A 125 1.09 9.29 9.39
CA HIS A 125 1.51 9.79 8.07
C HIS A 125 2.00 11.24 8.15
N ARG A 126 1.36 12.09 8.96
CA ARG A 126 1.85 13.47 9.21
C ARG A 126 3.21 13.46 9.89
N LYS A 127 3.35 12.72 11.00
CA LYS A 127 4.62 12.61 11.74
C LYS A 127 5.77 12.17 10.84
N LEU A 128 5.52 11.18 9.98
CA LEU A 128 6.51 10.68 9.01
C LEU A 128 6.94 11.79 8.04
N LEU A 129 5.99 12.49 7.40
CA LEU A 129 6.33 13.56 6.45
C LEU A 129 6.95 14.77 7.12
N ASP A 130 6.49 15.15 8.31
CA ASP A 130 7.08 16.23 9.12
C ASP A 130 8.53 15.90 9.49
N GLY A 131 8.81 14.66 9.90
CA GLY A 131 10.16 14.19 10.22
C GLY A 131 11.12 14.14 9.03
N LEU A 132 10.58 14.08 7.82
CA LEU A 132 11.34 14.12 6.56
C LEU A 132 11.38 15.53 5.93
N CYS A 133 10.89 16.54 6.63
CA CYS A 133 10.90 17.90 6.13
C CYS A 133 12.32 18.37 5.76
N GLY A 134 12.47 18.97 4.57
CA GLY A 134 13.76 19.39 4.04
C GLY A 134 14.53 18.34 3.26
N LYS A 135 14.05 17.10 3.18
CA LYS A 135 14.58 16.06 2.29
C LYS A 135 13.81 16.03 0.97
N ASP A 136 14.47 15.60 -0.10
CA ASP A 136 13.77 15.23 -1.33
C ASP A 136 13.14 13.84 -1.15
N VAL A 137 11.80 13.81 -1.07
CA VAL A 137 11.03 12.60 -0.74
C VAL A 137 10.19 12.19 -1.93
N PHE A 138 10.15 10.89 -2.21
CA PHE A 138 9.19 10.27 -3.11
C PHE A 138 8.54 9.05 -2.45
N VAL A 139 7.27 8.77 -2.77
CA VAL A 139 6.53 7.61 -2.23
C VAL A 139 6.16 6.66 -3.35
N LEU A 140 6.58 5.41 -3.23
CA LEU A 140 6.08 4.26 -3.99
C LEU A 140 5.10 3.50 -3.10
N SER A 141 3.81 3.49 -3.45
CA SER A 141 2.77 2.90 -2.61
C SER A 141 2.00 1.78 -3.30
N THR A 142 1.67 0.75 -2.54
CA THR A 142 0.69 -0.28 -2.90
C THR A 142 -0.66 -0.08 -2.19
N ASN A 143 -0.79 0.97 -1.36
CA ASN A 143 -2.03 1.30 -0.66
C ASN A 143 -2.94 2.15 -1.54
N ALA A 144 -4.25 1.95 -1.37
CA ALA A 144 -5.31 2.61 -2.15
C ALA A 144 -6.00 3.76 -1.40
N ASP A 145 -5.59 4.07 -0.17
CA ASP A 145 -6.31 4.94 0.77
C ASP A 145 -6.06 6.44 0.63
N GLY A 146 -5.08 6.84 -0.17
CA GLY A 146 -4.73 8.25 -0.42
C GLY A 146 -4.10 8.99 0.77
N GLN A 147 -3.62 8.28 1.80
CA GLN A 147 -3.17 8.90 3.05
C GLN A 147 -1.98 9.84 2.89
N PHE A 148 -1.01 9.54 2.04
CA PHE A 148 0.14 10.41 1.83
C PHE A 148 -0.23 11.77 1.22
N VAL A 149 -1.14 11.77 0.25
CA VAL A 149 -1.65 13.02 -0.36
C VAL A 149 -2.45 13.82 0.67
N LYS A 150 -3.29 13.16 1.46
CA LYS A 150 -4.02 13.80 2.55
C LYS A 150 -3.11 14.36 3.66
N ALA A 151 -1.94 13.74 3.85
CA ALA A 151 -0.92 14.22 4.78
C ALA A 151 -0.12 15.41 4.25
N GLY A 152 -0.33 15.83 2.98
CA GLY A 152 0.29 17.00 2.38
C GLY A 152 1.41 16.70 1.37
N LEU A 153 1.65 15.42 1.04
CA LEU A 153 2.60 15.07 -0.02
C LEU A 153 2.02 15.52 -1.38
N PRO A 154 2.78 16.27 -2.20
CA PRO A 154 2.36 16.62 -3.55
C PRO A 154 2.08 15.39 -4.41
N GLN A 155 1.05 15.47 -5.27
CA GLN A 155 0.62 14.34 -6.10
C GLN A 155 1.73 13.85 -7.06
N GLU A 156 2.58 14.75 -7.52
CA GLU A 156 3.74 14.44 -8.38
C GLU A 156 4.87 13.69 -7.67
N LYS A 157 4.82 13.60 -6.32
CA LYS A 157 5.80 12.90 -5.47
C LYS A 157 5.31 11.53 -5.00
N ILE A 158 4.23 11.01 -5.57
CA ILE A 158 3.71 9.69 -5.23
C ILE A 158 3.36 8.87 -6.46
N PHE A 159 3.69 7.57 -6.43
CA PHE A 159 3.26 6.59 -7.39
C PHE A 159 2.48 5.46 -6.71
N CYS A 160 1.16 5.45 -6.87
CA CYS A 160 0.25 4.39 -6.41
C CYS A 160 0.11 3.33 -7.51
N THR A 161 0.86 2.24 -7.42
CA THR A 161 0.97 1.23 -8.49
C THR A 161 -0.28 0.37 -8.66
N GLN A 162 -1.12 0.27 -7.62
CA GLN A 162 -2.26 -0.64 -7.53
C GLN A 162 -3.61 0.05 -7.76
N GLY A 163 -3.61 1.34 -8.12
CA GLY A 163 -4.82 2.16 -8.16
C GLY A 163 -5.23 2.67 -6.78
N ASP A 164 -6.45 3.17 -6.68
CA ASP A 164 -6.96 3.79 -5.45
C ASP A 164 -8.48 3.62 -5.27
N TYR A 165 -9.00 4.11 -4.14
CA TYR A 165 -10.44 4.09 -3.82
C TYR A 165 -11.23 5.29 -4.38
N PHE A 166 -10.65 6.08 -5.27
CA PHE A 166 -11.27 7.30 -5.79
C PHE A 166 -11.66 7.17 -7.26
N HIS A 167 -11.09 6.21 -8.00
CA HIS A 167 -11.26 6.08 -9.44
C HIS A 167 -11.94 4.78 -9.86
N ILE A 168 -12.70 4.89 -10.97
CA ILE A 168 -13.28 3.77 -11.68
C ILE A 168 -12.80 3.73 -13.12
N GLN A 169 -12.94 2.57 -13.76
CA GLN A 169 -12.53 2.29 -15.12
C GLN A 169 -13.58 1.47 -15.88
N CYS A 170 -13.46 1.35 -17.20
CA CYS A 170 -14.20 0.35 -17.93
C CYS A 170 -13.81 -1.06 -17.50
N ALA A 171 -14.76 -1.93 -17.13
CA ALA A 171 -14.50 -3.29 -16.69
C ALA A 171 -13.78 -4.16 -17.74
N HIS A 172 -13.90 -3.80 -19.03
CA HIS A 172 -13.23 -4.47 -20.15
C HIS A 172 -12.00 -3.73 -20.66
N ALA A 173 -11.55 -2.68 -19.96
CA ALA A 173 -10.43 -1.83 -20.39
C ALA A 173 -10.53 -1.41 -21.87
N CYS A 174 -11.74 -1.02 -22.33
CA CYS A 174 -11.96 -0.70 -23.73
C CYS A 174 -11.25 0.58 -24.19
N HIS A 175 -10.70 1.35 -23.27
CA HIS A 175 -9.91 2.56 -23.47
C HIS A 175 -9.07 2.86 -22.21
N ASP A 176 -8.07 3.69 -22.34
CA ASP A 176 -7.01 3.95 -21.32
C ASP A 176 -7.35 5.18 -20.47
N LYS A 177 -8.56 5.25 -19.93
CA LYS A 177 -8.99 6.37 -19.10
C LYS A 177 -9.68 5.88 -17.83
N THR A 178 -9.32 6.48 -16.71
CA THR A 178 -10.03 6.37 -15.43
C THR A 178 -10.92 7.57 -15.19
N TYR A 179 -11.83 7.46 -14.24
CA TYR A 179 -12.81 8.49 -13.91
C TYR A 179 -12.88 8.67 -12.41
N ASP A 180 -12.77 9.92 -11.94
CA ASP A 180 -13.03 10.24 -10.53
C ASP A 180 -14.48 9.86 -10.18
N ALA A 181 -14.62 9.12 -9.12
CA ALA A 181 -15.89 8.60 -8.63
C ALA A 181 -16.22 9.06 -7.20
N THR A 182 -15.45 9.99 -6.65
CA THR A 182 -15.57 10.44 -5.26
C THR A 182 -17.00 10.87 -4.90
N ASP A 183 -17.57 11.80 -5.66
CA ASP A 183 -18.94 12.27 -5.40
C ASP A 183 -19.98 11.18 -5.68
N MET A 184 -19.74 10.37 -6.70
CA MET A 184 -20.62 9.25 -7.03
C MET A 184 -20.66 8.23 -5.88
N PHE A 185 -19.53 7.86 -5.30
CA PHE A 185 -19.47 6.93 -4.17
C PHE A 185 -20.17 7.48 -2.93
N LEU A 186 -20.03 8.78 -2.63
CA LEU A 186 -20.76 9.42 -1.53
C LEU A 186 -22.26 9.33 -1.72
N GLN A 187 -22.76 9.59 -2.94
CA GLN A 187 -24.18 9.50 -3.27
C GLN A 187 -24.69 8.05 -3.22
N MET A 188 -23.92 7.09 -3.75
CA MET A 188 -24.25 5.66 -3.71
C MET A 188 -24.36 5.15 -2.27
N ASP A 189 -23.39 5.47 -1.41
CA ASP A 189 -23.38 5.04 -0.01
C ASP A 189 -24.57 5.60 0.77
N GLN A 190 -24.96 6.85 0.51
CA GLN A 190 -26.16 7.48 1.10
C GLN A 190 -27.46 6.82 0.61
N ALA A 191 -27.52 6.49 -0.68
CA ALA A 191 -28.73 5.90 -1.31
C ALA A 191 -28.85 4.39 -1.06
N ARG A 192 -27.78 3.73 -0.60
CA ARG A 192 -27.70 2.28 -0.40
C ARG A 192 -28.76 1.79 0.60
N ARG A 193 -29.49 0.74 0.22
CA ARG A 193 -30.47 0.03 1.06
C ARG A 193 -30.31 -1.47 0.84
N ASP A 194 -30.36 -2.25 1.90
CA ASP A 194 -30.25 -3.71 1.85
C ASP A 194 -29.05 -4.19 0.99
N CYS A 195 -27.86 -3.61 1.26
CA CYS A 195 -26.59 -3.87 0.55
C CYS A 195 -26.58 -3.50 -0.95
N LYS A 196 -27.58 -2.80 -1.45
CA LYS A 196 -27.71 -2.42 -2.87
C LYS A 196 -27.84 -0.92 -3.05
N ILE A 197 -27.29 -0.43 -4.14
CA ILE A 197 -27.62 0.91 -4.66
C ILE A 197 -28.84 0.86 -5.57
N PRO A 198 -29.53 1.98 -5.79
CA PRO A 198 -30.57 2.07 -6.83
C PRO A 198 -29.99 1.77 -8.22
N LYS A 199 -30.73 1.01 -9.03
CA LYS A 199 -30.30 0.58 -10.36
C LYS A 199 -29.88 1.72 -11.29
N TYR A 200 -30.53 2.87 -11.20
CA TYR A 200 -30.21 4.04 -12.03
C TYR A 200 -28.85 4.69 -11.68
N MET A 201 -28.24 4.32 -10.53
CA MET A 201 -26.92 4.79 -10.14
C MET A 201 -25.78 3.87 -10.60
N VAL A 202 -26.08 2.70 -11.16
CA VAL A 202 -25.05 1.79 -11.67
C VAL A 202 -24.32 2.46 -12.84
N PRO A 203 -22.99 2.70 -12.73
CA PRO A 203 -22.25 3.42 -13.75
C PRO A 203 -22.09 2.59 -15.03
N ARG A 204 -22.08 3.28 -16.16
CA ARG A 204 -21.85 2.70 -17.48
C ARG A 204 -20.65 3.36 -18.15
N CYS A 205 -19.87 2.56 -18.85
CA CYS A 205 -18.72 3.07 -19.60
C CYS A 205 -19.21 4.07 -20.67
N PRO A 206 -18.70 5.31 -20.66
CA PRO A 206 -19.15 6.34 -21.62
C PRO A 206 -18.72 6.05 -23.06
N VAL A 207 -17.78 5.10 -23.27
CA VAL A 207 -17.27 4.75 -24.60
C VAL A 207 -18.00 3.54 -25.18
N CYS A 208 -18.10 2.43 -24.42
CA CYS A 208 -18.70 1.18 -24.93
C CYS A 208 -20.09 0.88 -24.36
N GLY A 209 -20.60 1.67 -23.40
CA GLY A 209 -21.87 1.41 -22.70
C GLY A 209 -21.86 0.21 -21.75
N GLY A 210 -20.74 -0.50 -21.65
CA GLY A 210 -20.57 -1.67 -20.80
C GLY A 210 -20.42 -1.33 -19.31
N SER A 211 -20.18 -2.36 -18.51
CA SER A 211 -19.99 -2.23 -17.06
C SER A 211 -18.73 -1.44 -16.72
N MET A 212 -18.77 -0.75 -15.60
CA MET A 212 -17.60 -0.13 -14.97
C MET A 212 -17.09 -1.00 -13.82
N ASP A 213 -15.87 -0.74 -13.38
CA ASP A 213 -15.20 -1.41 -12.26
C ASP A 213 -14.34 -0.43 -11.47
N MET A 214 -13.94 -0.79 -10.25
CA MET A 214 -12.93 -0.06 -9.51
C MET A 214 -11.60 -0.05 -10.28
N ASN A 215 -10.90 1.08 -10.30
CA ASN A 215 -9.53 1.09 -10.81
C ASN A 215 -8.56 0.57 -9.73
N LEU A 216 -8.64 -0.74 -9.48
CA LEU A 216 -7.75 -1.47 -8.59
C LEU A 216 -7.14 -2.65 -9.34
N ARG A 217 -5.82 -2.87 -9.16
CA ARG A 217 -5.09 -3.95 -9.83
C ARG A 217 -5.45 -5.30 -9.19
N LYS A 218 -6.51 -5.90 -9.64
CA LYS A 218 -7.00 -7.23 -9.22
C LYS A 218 -6.89 -8.30 -10.31
N ASP A 219 -6.76 -7.87 -11.57
CA ASP A 219 -6.68 -8.73 -12.74
C ASP A 219 -5.93 -8.06 -13.91
N GLY A 220 -6.00 -8.66 -15.09
CA GLY A 220 -5.35 -8.16 -16.31
C GLY A 220 -6.07 -6.99 -17.00
N TYR A 221 -7.22 -6.54 -16.51
CA TYR A 221 -7.98 -5.42 -17.06
C TYR A 221 -7.69 -4.08 -16.37
N PHE A 222 -6.73 -4.04 -15.45
CA PHE A 222 -6.32 -2.81 -14.79
C PHE A 222 -5.87 -1.75 -15.80
N VAL A 223 -6.57 -0.62 -15.84
CA VAL A 223 -6.25 0.49 -16.74
C VAL A 223 -5.13 1.35 -16.14
N GLN A 224 -4.04 1.45 -16.87
CA GLN A 224 -2.96 2.40 -16.63
C GLN A 224 -3.21 3.60 -17.55
N ASP A 225 -3.74 4.68 -17.01
CA ASP A 225 -4.05 5.88 -17.77
C ASP A 225 -2.87 6.84 -17.87
N SER A 226 -3.09 8.02 -18.45
CA SER A 226 -2.02 9.02 -18.60
C SER A 226 -1.46 9.49 -17.26
N ALA A 227 -2.28 9.58 -16.22
CA ALA A 227 -1.83 9.99 -14.87
C ALA A 227 -0.98 8.90 -14.21
N TRP A 228 -1.35 7.62 -14.41
CA TRP A 228 -0.54 6.49 -13.96
C TRP A 228 0.86 6.50 -14.60
N TYR A 229 0.94 6.68 -15.93
CA TYR A 229 2.22 6.76 -16.64
C TYR A 229 3.03 8.02 -16.29
N GLU A 230 2.38 9.13 -15.97
CA GLU A 230 3.05 10.33 -15.47
C GLU A 230 3.69 10.07 -14.10
N ALA A 231 2.95 9.44 -13.16
CA ALA A 231 3.48 9.05 -11.85
C ALA A 231 4.66 8.07 -11.97
N GLU A 232 4.59 7.10 -12.90
CA GLU A 232 5.70 6.19 -13.21
C GLU A 232 6.95 6.93 -13.73
N ARG A 233 6.78 7.91 -14.63
CA ARG A 233 7.89 8.75 -15.11
C ARG A 233 8.53 9.55 -13.98
N ASN A 234 7.70 10.22 -13.15
CA ASN A 234 8.16 10.99 -12.01
C ASN A 234 8.95 10.12 -11.02
N PHE A 235 8.46 8.90 -10.77
CA PHE A 235 9.17 7.90 -9.97
C PHE A 235 10.52 7.53 -10.59
N SER A 236 10.56 7.25 -11.88
CA SER A 236 11.77 6.86 -12.58
C SER A 236 12.81 7.99 -12.63
N GLU A 237 12.36 9.23 -12.82
CA GLU A 237 13.21 10.42 -12.78
C GLU A 237 13.75 10.65 -11.35
N PHE A 238 12.92 10.53 -10.33
CA PHE A 238 13.36 10.63 -8.93
C PHE A 238 14.44 9.59 -8.61
N VAL A 239 14.21 8.32 -8.95
CA VAL A 239 15.19 7.25 -8.70
C VAL A 239 16.49 7.52 -9.43
N THR A 240 16.43 7.95 -10.70
CA THR A 240 17.63 8.26 -11.49
C THR A 240 18.45 9.38 -10.84
N ASN A 241 17.80 10.46 -10.44
CA ASN A 241 18.48 11.61 -9.83
C ASN A 241 19.02 11.28 -8.43
N ALA A 242 18.31 10.45 -7.66
CA ALA A 242 18.74 10.03 -6.33
C ALA A 242 19.99 9.14 -6.31
N MET A 243 20.35 8.52 -7.45
CA MET A 243 21.56 7.68 -7.54
C MET A 243 22.86 8.47 -7.43
N ASP A 244 22.85 9.79 -7.67
CA ASP A 244 24.03 10.65 -7.56
C ASP A 244 24.37 11.04 -6.11
N GLY A 245 23.47 10.79 -5.16
CA GLY A 245 23.59 11.14 -3.75
C GLY A 245 23.42 9.95 -2.81
N LYS A 246 23.33 10.22 -1.50
CA LYS A 246 22.99 9.22 -0.48
C LYS A 246 21.47 9.01 -0.48
N LEU A 247 21.03 7.82 -0.84
CA LEU A 247 19.62 7.44 -0.89
C LEU A 247 19.25 6.53 0.29
N VAL A 248 18.21 6.89 1.02
CA VAL A 248 17.54 5.99 1.94
C VAL A 248 16.31 5.40 1.27
N LEU A 249 16.23 4.08 1.23
CA LEU A 249 15.01 3.34 0.92
C LEU A 249 14.30 3.02 2.24
N LEU A 250 13.18 3.69 2.50
CA LEU A 250 12.41 3.52 3.73
C LEU A 250 11.19 2.63 3.46
N GLU A 251 11.31 1.34 3.76
CA GLU A 251 10.26 0.33 3.54
C GLU A 251 9.35 0.23 4.77
N LEU A 252 8.07 0.54 4.59
CA LEU A 252 7.07 0.65 5.65
C LEU A 252 5.95 -0.37 5.48
N GLY A 253 5.94 -1.41 6.32
CA GLY A 253 4.85 -2.39 6.38
C GLY A 253 4.64 -3.19 5.10
N VAL A 254 5.71 -3.45 4.35
CA VAL A 254 5.68 -4.28 3.15
C VAL A 254 5.93 -5.74 3.54
N GLY A 255 4.94 -6.58 3.28
CA GLY A 255 5.02 -8.03 3.53
C GLY A 255 5.45 -8.84 2.31
N PHE A 256 5.38 -10.18 2.47
CA PHE A 256 5.63 -11.13 1.37
C PHE A 256 4.38 -11.47 0.53
N ASN A 257 3.29 -10.73 0.66
CA ASN A 257 2.10 -10.95 -0.19
C ASN A 257 2.30 -10.41 -1.61
N THR A 258 2.93 -9.22 -1.74
CA THR A 258 3.24 -8.58 -3.02
C THR A 258 4.67 -7.99 -3.01
N PRO A 259 5.72 -8.81 -2.77
CA PRO A 259 7.07 -8.32 -2.52
C PRO A 259 7.76 -7.78 -3.77
N THR A 260 7.25 -8.13 -4.95
CA THR A 260 7.86 -7.81 -6.25
C THR A 260 7.80 -6.32 -6.61
N ILE A 261 6.93 -5.54 -5.96
CA ILE A 261 6.74 -4.12 -6.27
C ILE A 261 7.72 -3.24 -5.47
N ILE A 262 7.92 -3.54 -4.19
CA ILE A 262 8.73 -2.71 -3.29
C ILE A 262 9.90 -3.53 -2.72
N ARG A 263 9.61 -4.60 -2.00
CA ARG A 263 10.60 -5.33 -1.19
C ARG A 263 11.79 -5.81 -2.00
N PHE A 264 11.55 -6.60 -3.04
CA PHE A 264 12.64 -7.14 -3.87
C PHE A 264 13.36 -6.07 -4.71
N PRO A 265 12.68 -5.09 -5.33
CA PRO A 265 13.36 -3.96 -5.95
C PRO A 265 14.27 -3.19 -4.98
N PHE A 266 13.82 -2.91 -3.76
CA PHE A 266 14.63 -2.22 -2.75
C PHE A 266 15.87 -3.03 -2.35
N GLU A 267 15.72 -4.33 -2.12
CA GLU A 267 16.85 -5.24 -1.85
C GLU A 267 17.85 -5.28 -3.02
N ARG A 268 17.35 -5.31 -4.25
CA ARG A 268 18.20 -5.28 -5.45
C ARG A 268 18.95 -3.96 -5.57
N MET A 269 18.26 -2.82 -5.45
CA MET A 269 18.89 -1.50 -5.49
C MET A 269 19.99 -1.38 -4.43
N THR A 270 19.71 -1.81 -3.19
CA THR A 270 20.71 -1.81 -2.10
C THR A 270 21.90 -2.71 -2.41
N ARG A 271 21.71 -3.82 -3.13
CA ARG A 271 22.79 -4.73 -3.52
C ARG A 271 23.68 -4.13 -4.60
N GLU A 272 23.07 -3.45 -5.55
CA GLU A 272 23.73 -2.91 -6.75
C GLU A 272 24.45 -1.57 -6.52
N HIS A 273 24.07 -0.82 -5.46
CA HIS A 273 24.56 0.54 -5.22
C HIS A 273 25.02 0.74 -3.76
N ASP A 274 26.28 1.15 -3.57
CA ASP A 274 26.89 1.31 -2.24
C ASP A 274 26.43 2.57 -1.49
N ASN A 275 25.87 3.55 -2.18
CA ASN A 275 25.33 4.80 -1.64
C ASN A 275 23.88 4.65 -1.12
N ILE A 276 23.33 3.44 -1.14
CA ILE A 276 21.96 3.15 -0.68
C ILE A 276 21.94 2.48 0.69
N THR A 277 21.11 3.01 1.58
CA THR A 277 20.76 2.35 2.86
C THR A 277 19.29 1.98 2.84
N LEU A 278 18.97 0.70 3.09
CA LEU A 278 17.61 0.21 3.25
C LEU A 278 17.23 0.19 4.74
N ILE A 279 16.17 0.91 5.09
CA ILE A 279 15.53 0.84 6.41
C ILE A 279 14.19 0.14 6.25
N ARG A 280 13.99 -0.99 6.93
CA ARG A 280 12.78 -1.80 6.85
C ARG A 280 12.07 -1.83 8.19
N LEU A 281 10.89 -1.22 8.27
CA LEU A 281 10.02 -1.25 9.45
C LEU A 281 8.87 -2.23 9.21
N ASN A 282 8.78 -3.25 10.07
CA ASN A 282 7.67 -4.21 10.01
C ASN A 282 7.50 -4.89 11.38
N LEU A 283 6.25 -5.18 11.76
CA LEU A 283 5.95 -5.77 13.06
C LEU A 283 6.53 -7.20 13.21
N ASP A 284 6.49 -8.00 12.14
CA ASP A 284 6.83 -9.43 12.16
C ASP A 284 7.60 -9.93 10.92
N GLN A 285 7.83 -9.08 9.93
CA GLN A 285 8.48 -9.44 8.67
C GLN A 285 9.66 -8.52 8.31
N ALA A 286 10.34 -7.95 9.32
CA ALA A 286 11.52 -7.10 9.10
C ALA A 286 12.80 -7.91 8.83
N VAL A 287 12.67 -9.13 8.29
CA VAL A 287 13.82 -9.95 7.88
C VAL A 287 14.58 -9.28 6.73
N ILE A 288 15.89 -9.40 6.75
CA ILE A 288 16.82 -8.79 5.80
C ILE A 288 17.70 -9.87 5.15
N PRO A 289 18.13 -9.68 3.88
CA PRO A 289 19.19 -10.51 3.31
C PRO A 289 20.50 -10.30 4.07
N GLU A 290 21.06 -11.38 4.64
CA GLU A 290 22.32 -11.31 5.39
C GLU A 290 23.48 -10.72 4.57
N SER A 291 23.46 -11.00 3.25
CA SER A 291 24.47 -10.52 2.29
C SER A 291 24.53 -9.00 2.10
N LEU A 292 23.51 -8.26 2.55
CA LEU A 292 23.47 -6.80 2.46
C LEU A 292 24.21 -6.11 3.63
N GLY A 293 24.50 -6.86 4.71
CA GLY A 293 25.33 -6.41 5.83
C GLY A 293 24.79 -5.15 6.51
N SER A 294 25.70 -4.19 6.76
CA SER A 294 25.37 -2.94 7.47
C SER A 294 24.57 -1.92 6.65
N ARG A 295 24.36 -2.18 5.36
CA ARG A 295 23.55 -1.31 4.49
C ARG A 295 22.05 -1.50 4.66
N VAL A 296 21.64 -2.45 5.52
CA VAL A 296 20.22 -2.68 5.83
C VAL A 296 20.00 -2.61 7.33
N ILE A 297 18.95 -1.91 7.72
CA ILE A 297 18.48 -1.79 9.09
C ILE A 297 17.07 -2.36 9.14
N GLY A 298 16.91 -3.53 9.76
CA GLY A 298 15.62 -4.24 9.86
C GLY A 298 15.03 -4.13 11.26
N ILE A 299 14.06 -3.25 11.45
CA ILE A 299 13.41 -2.99 12.74
C ILE A 299 12.11 -3.81 12.84
N ASN A 300 12.16 -4.87 13.65
CA ASN A 300 11.02 -5.76 13.89
C ASN A 300 10.27 -5.35 15.17
N ALA A 301 9.50 -4.27 15.06
CA ALA A 301 8.76 -3.67 16.16
C ALA A 301 7.48 -3.00 15.65
N ASP A 302 6.68 -2.43 16.57
CA ASP A 302 5.55 -1.56 16.20
C ASP A 302 6.07 -0.38 15.38
N MET A 303 5.41 -0.13 14.25
CA MET A 303 5.87 0.88 13.30
C MET A 303 5.57 2.29 13.77
N ALA A 304 4.46 2.49 14.48
CA ALA A 304 4.12 3.81 15.01
C ALA A 304 5.12 4.21 16.10
N ASP A 305 5.50 3.29 16.98
CA ASP A 305 6.53 3.50 17.98
C ASP A 305 7.88 3.78 17.29
N SER A 306 8.27 2.95 16.32
CA SER A 306 9.54 3.10 15.60
C SER A 306 9.64 4.44 14.85
N ILE A 307 8.58 4.90 14.19
CA ILE A 307 8.54 6.22 13.51
C ILE A 307 8.64 7.35 14.54
N ASN A 308 7.93 7.23 15.68
CA ASN A 308 8.03 8.21 16.74
C ASN A 308 9.46 8.31 17.31
N ASP A 309 10.14 7.18 17.52
CA ASP A 309 11.49 7.13 18.08
C ASP A 309 12.56 7.62 17.09
N ILE A 310 12.39 7.34 15.78
CA ILE A 310 13.30 7.82 14.72
C ILE A 310 13.24 9.34 14.55
N PHE A 311 12.05 9.94 14.67
CA PHE A 311 11.82 11.36 14.43
C PHE A 311 11.58 12.18 15.73
N HIS A 312 12.26 11.79 16.77
CA HIS A 312 12.13 12.44 18.10
C HIS A 312 12.85 13.77 18.17
#